data_f43444e9d101f3f250ad0d2d802b97d7
#
_entry.id   f43444e9d101f3f250ad0d2d802b97d7
#
_cell.length_a   1.000
_cell.length_b   1.000
_cell.length_c   1.000
_cell.angle_alpha   90.00
_cell.angle_beta   90.00
_cell.angle_gamma   90.00
#
_symmetry.space_group_name_H-M   'P 1'
#
loop_
_entity.id
_entity.type
_entity.pdbx_description
1 polymer ?
#
loop_
_entity_poly.entity_id
_entity_poly.type
_entity_poly.pdbx_seq_one_letter_code
_entity_poly.pdbx_strand_id
1 'polypeptide(L)'
;LSLVGSEMCIRDRLMITQINQLLQDVCRLAEQAGLETMRFYQQGTAATLKQDNSPLTDADRASHALIVKSLPGLLPGVRVISEESDDWGEALVDTSQPFWLVDPLDGTKEFLKGTGEFTVNIALLEQGRPILGVVHAPAIHLTYFATLQGGAFRQSGPDAAVPLHAQAATRNRMRVVASKDHAGPLVQKLLSRLPHAELKSMGSSLKFCLVAAGEADIYLRDIPTMEWDTAAAQCIVEAAGGVLCTLDGQP
;
A
#
# COMPACT_ATOMS: atom_id res chain seq x y z
N LEU A 1 30.19 30.48 -7.08
CA LEU A 1 29.66 29.20 -7.64
C LEU A 1 29.50 28.10 -6.58
N SER A 2 30.09 28.24 -5.37
CA SER A 2 30.00 27.21 -4.31
C SER A 2 28.81 27.36 -3.34
N LEU A 3 28.20 28.54 -3.26
CA LEU A 3 27.09 28.82 -2.31
C LEU A 3 25.74 28.26 -2.78
N VAL A 4 25.46 28.19 -4.08
CA VAL A 4 24.22 27.70 -4.63
C VAL A 4 24.05 26.18 -4.39
N GLY A 5 25.14 25.42 -4.42
CA GLY A 5 25.11 23.97 -4.13
C GLY A 5 24.85 23.62 -2.66
N SER A 6 25.32 24.49 -1.73
CA SER A 6 25.15 24.25 -0.29
C SER A 6 23.73 24.58 0.21
N GLU A 7 23.11 25.63 -0.33
CA GLU A 7 21.74 26.02 0.04
C GLU A 7 20.71 25.01 -0.48
N MET A 8 20.86 24.53 -1.70
CA MET A 8 20.02 23.47 -2.27
C MET A 8 20.09 22.19 -1.42
N CYS A 9 21.30 21.79 -1.00
CA CYS A 9 21.51 20.60 -0.16
C CYS A 9 20.90 20.73 1.26
N ILE A 10 20.87 21.96 1.84
CA ILE A 10 20.25 22.22 3.16
C ILE A 10 18.71 22.18 3.05
N ARG A 11 18.14 22.78 2.00
CA ARG A 11 16.69 22.77 1.75
C ARG A 11 16.19 21.35 1.51
N ASP A 12 16.89 20.55 0.71
CA ASP A 12 16.57 19.16 0.44
C ASP A 12 16.64 18.29 1.72
N ARG A 13 17.65 18.53 2.57
CA ARG A 13 17.77 17.83 3.86
C ARG A 13 16.63 18.17 4.82
N LEU A 14 16.17 19.40 4.88
CA LEU A 14 15.05 19.81 5.70
C LEU A 14 13.74 19.18 5.19
N MET A 15 13.54 19.13 3.87
CA MET A 15 12.38 18.46 3.26
C MET A 15 12.38 16.96 3.53
N ILE A 16 13.51 16.28 3.41
CA ILE A 16 13.66 14.85 3.72
C ILE A 16 13.37 14.59 5.21
N THR A 17 13.84 15.42 6.11
CA THR A 17 13.58 15.27 7.55
C THR A 17 12.09 15.41 7.85
N GLN A 18 11.40 16.36 7.23
CA GLN A 18 9.97 16.59 7.41
C GLN A 18 9.14 15.42 6.87
N ILE A 19 9.46 14.89 5.67
CA ILE A 19 8.73 13.75 5.11
C ILE A 19 8.96 12.46 5.91
N ASN A 20 10.16 12.28 6.48
CA ASN A 20 10.44 11.13 7.34
C ASN A 20 9.70 11.24 8.68
N GLN A 21 9.55 12.45 9.24
CA GLN A 21 8.72 12.64 10.43
C GLN A 21 7.24 12.36 10.11
N LEU A 22 6.74 12.88 9.00
CA LEU A 22 5.39 12.61 8.52
C LEU A 22 5.16 11.11 8.31
N LEU A 23 6.13 10.38 7.74
CA LEU A 23 6.05 8.94 7.57
C LEU A 23 5.84 8.21 8.90
N GLN A 24 6.56 8.59 9.96
CA GLN A 24 6.38 7.99 11.29
C GLN A 24 5.00 8.28 11.88
N ASP A 25 4.48 9.49 11.65
CA ASP A 25 3.13 9.86 12.09
C ASP A 25 2.05 9.06 11.34
N VAL A 26 2.23 8.84 10.03
CA VAL A 26 1.33 8.03 9.21
C VAL A 26 1.42 6.54 9.58
N CYS A 27 2.60 6.01 9.90
CA CYS A 27 2.72 4.65 10.42
C CYS A 27 1.90 4.47 11.71
N ARG A 28 2.04 5.40 12.68
CA ARG A 28 1.23 5.36 13.91
C ARG A 28 -0.27 5.45 13.63
N LEU A 29 -0.67 6.28 12.68
CA LEU A 29 -2.08 6.38 12.27
C LEU A 29 -2.58 5.07 11.66
N ALA A 30 -1.82 4.44 10.77
CA ALA A 30 -2.17 3.16 10.17
C ALA A 30 -2.28 2.04 11.23
N GLU A 31 -1.39 2.01 12.22
CA GLU A 31 -1.47 1.09 13.36
C GLU A 31 -2.73 1.33 14.20
N GLN A 32 -3.07 2.58 14.50
CA GLN A 32 -4.30 2.92 15.24
C GLN A 32 -5.56 2.51 14.46
N ALA A 33 -5.59 2.77 13.15
CA ALA A 33 -6.68 2.34 12.27
C ALA A 33 -6.78 0.80 12.23
N GLY A 34 -5.64 0.12 12.15
CA GLY A 34 -5.57 -1.34 12.23
C GLY A 34 -6.10 -1.89 13.56
N LEU A 35 -5.85 -1.22 14.68
CA LEU A 35 -6.44 -1.62 15.97
C LEU A 35 -7.96 -1.49 15.96
N GLU A 36 -8.52 -0.44 15.31
CA GLU A 36 -9.97 -0.33 15.15
C GLU A 36 -10.53 -1.48 14.30
N THR A 37 -9.88 -1.86 13.19
CA THR A 37 -10.33 -3.01 12.40
C THR A 37 -10.27 -4.31 13.20
N MET A 38 -9.25 -4.52 14.03
CA MET A 38 -9.08 -5.72 14.85
C MET A 38 -10.18 -5.90 15.91
N ARG A 39 -10.81 -4.83 16.38
CA ARG A 39 -11.95 -4.92 17.31
C ARG A 39 -13.11 -5.68 16.69
N PHE A 40 -13.38 -5.44 15.41
CA PHE A 40 -14.43 -6.12 14.66
C PHE A 40 -14.01 -7.50 14.18
N TYR A 41 -12.74 -7.67 13.80
CA TYR A 41 -12.19 -8.95 13.36
C TYR A 41 -12.33 -10.04 14.42
N GLN A 42 -12.09 -9.72 15.67
CA GLN A 42 -12.20 -10.65 16.79
C GLN A 42 -13.64 -11.00 17.19
N GLN A 43 -14.60 -10.11 16.89
CA GLN A 43 -16.01 -10.29 17.26
C GLN A 43 -16.84 -11.03 16.20
N GLY A 44 -16.31 -11.21 14.99
CA GLY A 44 -17.05 -11.73 13.86
C GLY A 44 -18.08 -10.70 13.35
N THR A 45 -17.77 -10.01 12.27
CA THR A 45 -18.56 -8.89 11.76
C THR A 45 -19.41 -9.32 10.57
N ALA A 46 -20.67 -8.88 10.53
CA ALA A 46 -21.51 -8.98 9.34
C ALA A 46 -21.06 -7.94 8.30
N ALA A 47 -21.09 -8.32 7.03
CA ALA A 47 -20.88 -7.40 5.92
C ALA A 47 -22.20 -6.95 5.32
N THR A 48 -22.26 -5.68 4.90
CA THR A 48 -23.23 -5.17 3.93
C THR A 48 -22.59 -5.15 2.54
N LEU A 49 -23.41 -5.16 1.48
CA LEU A 49 -22.89 -5.04 0.12
C LEU A 49 -22.94 -3.58 -0.32
N LYS A 50 -21.84 -3.08 -0.92
CA LYS A 50 -21.79 -1.82 -1.64
C LYS A 50 -22.58 -1.92 -2.97
N GLN A 51 -22.71 -0.82 -3.70
CA GLN A 51 -23.39 -0.78 -5.00
C GLN A 51 -22.73 -1.68 -6.06
N ASP A 52 -21.43 -1.91 -5.97
CA ASP A 52 -20.64 -2.80 -6.83
C ASP A 52 -20.60 -4.25 -6.35
N ASN A 53 -21.42 -4.61 -5.35
CA ASN A 53 -21.46 -5.91 -4.67
C ASN A 53 -20.16 -6.28 -3.91
N SER A 54 -19.25 -5.36 -3.66
CA SER A 54 -18.14 -5.58 -2.72
C SER A 54 -18.64 -5.54 -1.28
N PRO A 55 -18.06 -6.32 -0.36
CA PRO A 55 -18.43 -6.28 1.04
C PRO A 55 -17.91 -5.01 1.72
N LEU A 56 -18.74 -4.42 2.56
CA LEU A 56 -18.41 -3.31 3.46
C LEU A 56 -18.74 -3.72 4.89
N THR A 57 -17.82 -3.51 5.80
CA THR A 57 -18.02 -3.81 7.22
C THR A 57 -17.95 -2.56 8.08
N ASP A 58 -18.37 -2.68 9.33
CA ASP A 58 -18.18 -1.59 10.30
C ASP A 58 -16.70 -1.35 10.62
N ALA A 59 -15.83 -2.33 10.34
CA ALA A 59 -14.37 -2.18 10.45
C ALA A 59 -13.84 -1.18 9.43
N ASP A 60 -14.29 -1.26 8.15
CA ASP A 60 -13.93 -0.32 7.09
C ASP A 60 -14.31 1.10 7.49
N ARG A 61 -15.54 1.29 7.99
CA ARG A 61 -16.07 2.59 8.41
C ARG A 61 -15.32 3.17 9.61
N ALA A 62 -14.98 2.34 10.60
CA ALA A 62 -14.27 2.80 11.79
C ALA A 62 -12.83 3.22 11.44
N SER A 63 -12.13 2.44 10.62
CA SER A 63 -10.81 2.76 10.10
C SER A 63 -10.84 4.04 9.27
N HIS A 64 -11.78 4.15 8.31
CA HIS A 64 -12.00 5.33 7.49
C HIS A 64 -12.19 6.60 8.33
N ALA A 65 -13.13 6.57 9.28
CA ALA A 65 -13.44 7.74 10.11
C ALA A 65 -12.23 8.25 10.91
N LEU A 66 -11.41 7.33 11.43
CA LEU A 66 -10.18 7.68 12.14
C LEU A 66 -9.14 8.31 11.19
N ILE A 67 -8.89 7.70 10.04
CA ILE A 67 -7.86 8.15 9.10
C ILE A 67 -8.22 9.52 8.52
N VAL A 68 -9.44 9.68 7.98
CA VAL A 68 -9.90 10.93 7.35
C VAL A 68 -9.93 12.09 8.33
N LYS A 69 -10.26 11.83 9.59
CA LYS A 69 -10.22 12.84 10.66
C LYS A 69 -8.78 13.26 11.01
N SER A 70 -7.83 12.36 10.94
CA SER A 70 -6.46 12.58 11.45
C SER A 70 -5.51 13.18 10.43
N LEU A 71 -5.59 12.78 9.15
CA LEU A 71 -4.68 13.21 8.08
C LEU A 71 -4.60 14.74 7.90
N PRO A 72 -5.71 15.52 7.97
CA PRO A 72 -5.64 16.97 7.87
C PRO A 72 -4.82 17.64 9.00
N GLY A 73 -4.71 16.98 10.15
CA GLY A 73 -3.85 17.44 11.26
C GLY A 73 -2.37 17.18 11.02
N LEU A 74 -2.03 16.16 10.24
CA LEU A 74 -0.64 15.83 9.90
C LEU A 74 -0.11 16.70 8.75
N LEU A 75 -0.95 16.95 7.74
CA LEU A 75 -0.59 17.77 6.59
C LEU A 75 -1.79 18.64 6.18
N PRO A 76 -1.91 19.85 6.74
CA PRO A 76 -3.05 20.75 6.50
C PRO A 76 -3.18 21.16 5.03
N GLY A 77 -4.43 21.25 4.56
CA GLY A 77 -4.74 21.70 3.19
C GLY A 77 -4.58 20.63 2.10
N VAL A 78 -4.13 19.43 2.45
CA VAL A 78 -4.03 18.31 1.50
C VAL A 78 -5.33 17.50 1.51
N ARG A 79 -5.92 17.33 0.32
CA ARG A 79 -7.18 16.58 0.13
C ARG A 79 -6.98 15.11 0.52
N VAL A 80 -7.99 14.52 1.15
CA VAL A 80 -8.04 13.08 1.45
C VAL A 80 -9.06 12.42 0.53
N ILE A 81 -8.64 11.39 -0.18
CA ILE A 81 -9.49 10.53 -1.00
C ILE A 81 -9.42 9.14 -0.37
N SER A 82 -10.57 8.60 0.01
CA SER A 82 -10.65 7.28 0.62
C SER A 82 -11.69 6.44 -0.10
N GLU A 83 -11.46 5.14 -0.20
CA GLU A 83 -12.41 4.19 -0.79
C GLU A 83 -13.82 4.34 -0.23
N GLU A 84 -13.94 4.63 1.07
CA GLU A 84 -15.22 4.74 1.77
C GLU A 84 -15.79 6.17 1.81
N SER A 85 -15.24 7.10 1.02
CA SER A 85 -15.80 8.44 0.85
C SER A 85 -16.90 8.43 -0.21
N ASP A 86 -17.99 9.17 0.03
CA ASP A 86 -19.12 9.26 -0.90
C ASP A 86 -18.79 10.12 -2.15
N ASP A 87 -17.76 10.97 -2.07
CA ASP A 87 -17.47 12.05 -3.03
C ASP A 87 -16.26 11.78 -3.95
N TRP A 88 -15.62 10.61 -3.89
CA TRP A 88 -14.41 10.34 -4.68
C TRP A 88 -14.66 10.30 -6.19
N GLY A 89 -15.90 10.03 -6.62
CA GLY A 89 -16.29 9.97 -8.04
C GLY A 89 -16.80 11.30 -8.64
N GLU A 90 -17.07 12.32 -7.83
CA GLU A 90 -17.74 13.56 -8.29
C GLU A 90 -16.78 14.66 -8.72
N ALA A 91 -15.54 14.66 -8.30
CA ALA A 91 -14.56 15.66 -8.66
C ALA A 91 -13.35 15.03 -9.35
N LEU A 92 -13.03 15.52 -10.55
CA LEU A 92 -11.73 15.27 -11.16
C LEU A 92 -10.64 15.66 -10.14
N VAL A 93 -9.82 14.70 -9.73
CA VAL A 93 -8.70 14.97 -8.84
C VAL A 93 -7.68 15.81 -9.59
N ASP A 94 -7.40 17.01 -9.10
CA ASP A 94 -6.28 17.79 -9.62
C ASP A 94 -4.97 17.14 -9.16
N THR A 95 -4.43 16.27 -10.00
CA THR A 95 -3.18 15.55 -9.73
C THR A 95 -1.94 16.45 -9.70
N SER A 96 -2.07 17.74 -10.06
CA SER A 96 -0.99 18.72 -9.90
C SER A 96 -0.75 19.11 -8.44
N GLN A 97 -1.76 18.93 -7.59
CA GLN A 97 -1.67 19.18 -6.15
C GLN A 97 -1.45 17.87 -5.38
N PRO A 98 -0.78 17.92 -4.23
CA PRO A 98 -0.68 16.74 -3.37
C PRO A 98 -2.05 16.29 -2.86
N PHE A 99 -2.25 14.97 -2.72
CA PHE A 99 -3.44 14.39 -2.10
C PHE A 99 -3.12 13.06 -1.41
N TRP A 100 -3.90 12.76 -0.39
CA TRP A 100 -3.89 11.46 0.26
C TRP A 100 -4.80 10.49 -0.47
N LEU A 101 -4.33 9.25 -0.62
CA LEU A 101 -5.10 8.14 -1.16
C LEU A 101 -5.12 7.01 -0.14
N VAL A 102 -6.32 6.57 0.25
CA VAL A 102 -6.52 5.70 1.40
C VAL A 102 -7.43 4.54 1.06
N ASP A 103 -6.98 3.34 1.37
CA ASP A 103 -7.84 2.18 1.55
C ASP A 103 -7.87 1.81 3.04
N PRO A 104 -9.00 2.04 3.73
CA PRO A 104 -9.11 1.79 5.16
C PRO A 104 -9.03 0.32 5.55
N LEU A 105 -9.41 -0.59 4.64
CA LEU A 105 -9.34 -2.03 4.84
C LEU A 105 -9.31 -2.77 3.47
N ASP A 106 -8.12 -2.89 2.88
CA ASP A 106 -7.91 -3.73 1.70
C ASP A 106 -7.96 -5.21 2.07
N GLY A 107 -8.73 -5.97 1.31
CA GLY A 107 -8.92 -7.39 1.56
C GLY A 107 -10.10 -7.68 2.49
N THR A 108 -11.24 -7.00 2.33
CA THR A 108 -12.46 -7.24 3.11
C THR A 108 -12.95 -8.70 3.03
N LYS A 109 -12.70 -9.37 1.90
CA LYS A 109 -13.00 -10.81 1.76
C LYS A 109 -12.12 -11.67 2.66
N GLU A 110 -10.83 -11.39 2.73
CA GLU A 110 -9.85 -12.04 3.61
C GLU A 110 -10.15 -11.75 5.08
N PHE A 111 -10.55 -10.53 5.38
CA PHE A 111 -11.04 -10.13 6.70
C PHE A 111 -12.24 -10.99 7.14
N LEU A 112 -13.27 -11.11 6.30
CA LEU A 112 -14.47 -11.90 6.58
C LEU A 112 -14.18 -13.41 6.68
N LYS A 113 -13.22 -13.92 5.89
CA LYS A 113 -12.78 -15.33 5.94
C LYS A 113 -11.90 -15.63 7.17
N GLY A 114 -11.44 -14.63 7.91
CA GLY A 114 -10.57 -14.81 9.08
C GLY A 114 -9.14 -15.22 8.73
N THR A 115 -8.62 -14.90 7.53
CA THR A 115 -7.28 -15.31 7.11
C THR A 115 -6.17 -14.43 7.68
N GLY A 116 -6.49 -13.22 8.15
CA GLY A 116 -5.52 -12.23 8.62
C GLY A 116 -4.76 -11.51 7.51
N GLU A 117 -5.04 -11.79 6.24
CA GLU A 117 -4.36 -11.23 5.08
C GLU A 117 -5.07 -9.96 4.56
N PHE A 118 -5.27 -8.98 5.43
CA PHE A 118 -5.88 -7.68 5.11
C PHE A 118 -5.00 -6.53 5.61
N THR A 119 -5.13 -5.36 4.98
CA THR A 119 -4.24 -4.22 5.28
C THR A 119 -4.97 -2.90 5.35
N VAL A 120 -4.39 -1.93 6.06
CA VAL A 120 -4.68 -0.51 5.98
C VAL A 120 -3.63 0.12 5.07
N ASN A 121 -4.06 0.79 4.01
CA ASN A 121 -3.16 1.41 3.03
C ASN A 121 -3.33 2.93 3.06
N ILE A 122 -2.23 3.67 3.24
CA ILE A 122 -2.21 5.14 3.21
C ILE A 122 -1.06 5.60 2.32
N ALA A 123 -1.36 6.39 1.31
CA ALA A 123 -0.37 6.98 0.41
C ALA A 123 -0.51 8.50 0.33
N LEU A 124 0.62 9.21 0.24
CA LEU A 124 0.67 10.60 -0.20
C LEU A 124 1.18 10.64 -1.63
N LEU A 125 0.40 11.24 -2.52
CA LEU A 125 0.78 11.43 -3.91
C LEU A 125 1.11 12.90 -4.17
N GLU A 126 2.10 13.13 -5.02
CA GLU A 126 2.48 14.42 -5.57
C GLU A 126 2.69 14.28 -7.08
N GLN A 127 2.07 15.15 -7.87
CA GLN A 127 2.12 15.10 -9.33
C GLN A 127 1.74 13.71 -9.90
N GLY A 128 0.74 13.07 -9.30
CA GLY A 128 0.26 11.75 -9.69
C GLY A 128 1.15 10.57 -9.31
N ARG A 129 2.25 10.79 -8.55
CA ARG A 129 3.14 9.73 -8.08
C ARG A 129 3.10 9.58 -6.57
N PRO A 130 3.07 8.36 -6.03
CA PRO A 130 3.15 8.15 -4.60
C PRO A 130 4.58 8.46 -4.10
N ILE A 131 4.70 9.41 -3.17
CA ILE A 131 5.97 9.85 -2.56
C ILE A 131 6.16 9.31 -1.14
N LEU A 132 5.07 8.89 -0.50
CA LEU A 132 5.03 8.24 0.80
C LEU A 132 4.00 7.11 0.75
N GLY A 133 4.29 5.97 1.31
CA GLY A 133 3.38 4.84 1.39
C GLY A 133 3.53 4.05 2.67
N VAL A 134 2.39 3.69 3.26
CA VAL A 134 2.29 2.81 4.44
C VAL A 134 1.26 1.72 4.14
N VAL A 135 1.65 0.48 4.33
CA VAL A 135 0.81 -0.71 4.29
C VAL A 135 0.94 -1.42 5.63
N HIS A 136 -0.12 -1.40 6.43
CA HIS A 136 -0.14 -2.04 7.75
C HIS A 136 -1.07 -3.25 7.75
N ALA A 137 -0.54 -4.42 8.14
CA ALA A 137 -1.27 -5.67 8.29
C ALA A 137 -1.51 -5.95 9.79
N PRO A 138 -2.65 -5.54 10.35
CA PRO A 138 -2.86 -5.54 11.79
C PRO A 138 -2.93 -6.93 12.41
N ALA A 139 -3.48 -7.91 11.69
CA ALA A 139 -3.64 -9.27 12.21
C ALA A 139 -2.30 -10.02 12.39
N ILE A 140 -1.25 -9.61 11.68
CA ILE A 140 0.09 -10.20 11.76
C ILE A 140 1.12 -9.21 12.31
N HIS A 141 0.67 -8.04 12.81
CA HIS A 141 1.50 -6.98 13.43
C HIS A 141 2.66 -6.54 12.54
N LEU A 142 2.42 -6.35 11.25
CA LEU A 142 3.45 -6.07 10.27
C LEU A 142 3.15 -4.76 9.53
N THR A 143 4.11 -3.83 9.53
CA THR A 143 4.02 -2.55 8.82
C THR A 143 5.12 -2.45 7.78
N TYR A 144 4.75 -2.18 6.54
CA TYR A 144 5.64 -1.82 5.45
C TYR A 144 5.47 -0.34 5.16
N PHE A 145 6.56 0.38 5.01
CA PHE A 145 6.50 1.82 4.80
C PHE A 145 7.71 2.33 4.02
N ALA A 146 7.51 3.42 3.30
CA ALA A 146 8.55 4.02 2.49
C ALA A 146 8.30 5.51 2.24
N THR A 147 9.38 6.21 1.94
CA THR A 147 9.36 7.40 1.10
C THR A 147 10.26 7.15 -0.11
N LEU A 148 9.93 7.73 -1.27
CA LEU A 148 10.72 7.51 -2.50
C LEU A 148 12.21 7.84 -2.32
N GLN A 149 12.55 8.82 -1.49
CA GLN A 149 13.93 9.25 -1.26
C GLN A 149 14.54 8.62 0.00
N GLY A 150 13.73 8.15 0.95
CA GLY A 150 14.18 7.60 2.23
C GLY A 150 14.36 6.08 2.22
N GLY A 151 13.94 5.40 1.15
CA GLY A 151 13.96 3.94 1.06
C GLY A 151 12.73 3.28 1.65
N ALA A 152 12.69 1.95 1.57
CA ALA A 152 11.60 1.11 2.05
C ALA A 152 12.02 0.29 3.27
N PHE A 153 11.09 0.07 4.18
CA PHE A 153 11.31 -0.63 5.44
C PHE A 153 10.14 -1.54 5.79
N ARG A 154 10.43 -2.52 6.64
CA ARG A 154 9.46 -3.38 7.30
C ARG A 154 9.69 -3.34 8.80
N GLN A 155 8.62 -3.28 9.57
CA GLN A 155 8.63 -3.35 11.03
C GLN A 155 7.63 -4.38 11.52
N SER A 156 8.04 -5.25 12.45
CA SER A 156 7.19 -6.26 13.09
C SER A 156 6.91 -5.83 14.52
N GLY A 157 5.68 -5.42 14.81
CA GLY A 157 5.31 -4.93 16.14
C GLY A 157 6.29 -3.90 16.70
N PRO A 158 6.83 -4.10 17.91
CA PRO A 158 7.75 -3.15 18.55
C PRO A 158 9.22 -3.27 18.08
N ASP A 159 9.53 -4.19 17.16
CA ASP A 159 10.89 -4.44 16.72
C ASP A 159 11.45 -3.25 15.92
N ALA A 160 12.76 -3.20 15.77
CA ALA A 160 13.40 -2.21 14.91
C ALA A 160 13.03 -2.41 13.44
N ALA A 161 12.85 -1.32 12.73
CA ALA A 161 12.59 -1.37 11.30
C ALA A 161 13.79 -1.94 10.51
N VAL A 162 13.51 -2.82 9.56
CA VAL A 162 14.51 -3.47 8.71
C VAL A 162 14.36 -2.93 7.28
N PRO A 163 15.46 -2.49 6.63
CA PRO A 163 15.40 -2.02 5.25
C PRO A 163 15.01 -3.15 4.29
N LEU A 164 14.29 -2.78 3.23
CA LEU A 164 13.82 -3.67 2.18
C LEU A 164 14.59 -3.43 0.90
N HIS A 165 14.86 -4.51 0.17
CA HIS A 165 15.47 -4.48 -1.15
C HIS A 165 14.80 -5.52 -2.04
N ALA A 166 14.14 -5.06 -3.10
CA ALA A 166 13.63 -5.94 -4.13
C ALA A 166 14.79 -6.68 -4.82
N GLN A 167 14.58 -7.93 -5.14
CA GLN A 167 15.62 -8.76 -5.75
C GLN A 167 15.25 -9.06 -7.20
N ALA A 168 16.26 -9.03 -8.07
CA ALA A 168 16.09 -9.46 -9.46
C ALA A 168 15.81 -10.96 -9.53
N ALA A 169 14.84 -11.35 -10.35
CA ALA A 169 14.53 -12.74 -10.61
C ALA A 169 15.75 -13.49 -11.17
N THR A 170 16.01 -14.69 -10.67
CA THR A 170 16.99 -15.59 -11.29
C THR A 170 16.30 -16.49 -12.30
N ARG A 171 16.93 -16.72 -13.47
CA ARG A 171 16.33 -17.51 -14.57
C ARG A 171 15.88 -18.92 -14.18
N ASN A 172 16.51 -19.51 -13.15
CA ASN A 172 16.28 -20.90 -12.78
C ASN A 172 15.25 -21.08 -11.66
N ARG A 173 14.82 -20.01 -11.00
CA ARG A 173 13.85 -20.05 -9.90
C ARG A 173 13.16 -18.71 -9.83
N MET A 174 11.94 -18.66 -10.30
CA MET A 174 11.10 -17.47 -10.25
C MET A 174 10.04 -17.67 -9.15
N ARG A 175 9.96 -16.74 -8.22
CA ARG A 175 8.94 -16.70 -7.16
C ARG A 175 7.84 -15.75 -7.60
N VAL A 176 6.67 -16.28 -7.90
CA VAL A 176 5.51 -15.52 -8.38
C VAL A 176 4.49 -15.41 -7.28
N VAL A 177 4.04 -14.18 -7.00
CA VAL A 177 2.88 -13.97 -6.14
C VAL A 177 1.64 -13.78 -7.01
N ALA A 178 0.59 -14.49 -6.68
CA ALA A 178 -0.73 -14.34 -7.30
C ALA A 178 -1.83 -14.33 -6.24
N SER A 179 -2.98 -13.74 -6.59
CA SER A 179 -4.17 -13.83 -5.75
C SER A 179 -4.74 -15.25 -5.77
N LYS A 180 -5.22 -15.74 -4.63
CA LYS A 180 -5.93 -17.02 -4.53
C LYS A 180 -7.19 -17.04 -5.38
N ASP A 181 -7.92 -15.93 -5.37
CA ASP A 181 -9.29 -15.84 -5.90
C ASP A 181 -9.36 -15.03 -7.21
N HIS A 182 -8.26 -14.38 -7.64
CA HIS A 182 -8.27 -13.37 -8.70
C HIS A 182 -7.14 -13.54 -9.73
N ALA A 183 -6.73 -14.78 -10.04
CA ALA A 183 -5.84 -15.05 -11.16
C ALA A 183 -6.69 -15.11 -12.45
N GLY A 184 -6.64 -14.06 -13.24
CA GLY A 184 -7.32 -14.00 -14.54
C GLY A 184 -6.61 -14.85 -15.63
N PRO A 185 -7.17 -14.88 -16.83
CA PRO A 185 -6.68 -15.74 -17.91
C PRO A 185 -5.23 -15.46 -18.33
N LEU A 186 -4.79 -14.19 -18.27
CA LEU A 186 -3.42 -13.81 -18.64
C LEU A 186 -2.42 -14.30 -17.58
N VAL A 187 -2.74 -14.17 -16.31
CA VAL A 187 -1.91 -14.69 -15.21
C VAL A 187 -1.80 -16.20 -15.32
N GLN A 188 -2.92 -16.92 -15.55
CA GLN A 188 -2.92 -18.37 -15.74
C GLN A 188 -2.05 -18.79 -16.95
N LYS A 189 -2.19 -18.08 -18.08
CA LYS A 189 -1.38 -18.32 -19.28
C LYS A 189 0.12 -18.09 -19.04
N LEU A 190 0.47 -17.06 -18.25
CA LEU A 190 1.87 -16.82 -17.92
C LEU A 190 2.41 -17.90 -16.99
N LEU A 191 1.67 -18.29 -15.96
CA LEU A 191 2.07 -19.37 -15.05
C LEU A 191 2.29 -20.68 -15.78
N SER A 192 1.48 -21.00 -16.81
CA SER A 192 1.68 -22.21 -17.63
C SER A 192 2.98 -22.20 -18.43
N ARG A 193 3.59 -21.03 -18.67
CA ARG A 193 4.88 -20.86 -19.33
C ARG A 193 6.08 -20.85 -18.38
N LEU A 194 5.82 -20.87 -17.08
CA LEU A 194 6.81 -20.85 -16.01
C LEU A 194 6.72 -22.14 -15.16
N PRO A 195 7.00 -23.33 -15.74
CA PRO A 195 6.74 -24.61 -15.07
C PRO A 195 7.58 -24.84 -13.80
N HIS A 196 8.61 -24.04 -13.58
CA HIS A 196 9.48 -24.09 -12.39
C HIS A 196 9.26 -22.88 -11.46
N ALA A 197 8.21 -22.09 -11.68
CA ALA A 197 7.90 -20.98 -10.77
C ALA A 197 7.38 -21.50 -9.43
N GLU A 198 7.92 -20.95 -8.37
CA GLU A 198 7.39 -21.13 -7.01
C GLU A 198 6.23 -20.16 -6.84
N LEU A 199 5.01 -20.68 -6.71
CA LEU A 199 3.81 -19.88 -6.54
C LEU A 199 3.54 -19.64 -5.06
N LYS A 200 3.55 -18.36 -4.67
CA LYS A 200 3.05 -17.89 -3.38
C LYS A 200 1.64 -17.30 -3.55
N SER A 201 0.77 -17.57 -2.60
CA SER A 201 -0.54 -16.94 -2.54
C SER A 201 -0.62 -16.05 -1.30
N MET A 202 -1.12 -14.83 -1.48
CA MET A 202 -1.28 -13.84 -0.42
C MET A 202 -2.49 -12.96 -0.73
N GLY A 203 -3.20 -12.47 0.31
CA GLY A 203 -4.26 -11.49 0.18
C GLY A 203 -3.75 -10.06 0.10
N SER A 204 -4.64 -9.12 -0.25
CA SER A 204 -4.46 -7.66 -0.11
C SER A 204 -3.17 -7.12 -0.74
N SER A 205 -2.76 -5.93 -0.38
CA SER A 205 -1.52 -5.24 -0.78
C SER A 205 -0.24 -5.92 -0.28
N LEU A 206 -0.36 -6.94 0.60
CA LEU A 206 0.79 -7.76 1.04
C LEU A 206 1.52 -8.42 -0.12
N LYS A 207 0.85 -8.68 -1.26
CA LYS A 207 1.49 -9.22 -2.47
C LYS A 207 2.61 -8.34 -3.00
N PHE A 208 2.41 -7.03 -3.02
CA PHE A 208 3.44 -6.06 -3.41
C PHE A 208 4.57 -6.03 -2.37
N CYS A 209 4.20 -6.08 -1.08
CA CYS A 209 5.17 -6.06 0.01
C CYS A 209 6.13 -7.25 -0.03
N LEU A 210 5.68 -8.43 -0.48
CA LEU A 210 6.56 -9.58 -0.69
C LEU A 210 7.59 -9.33 -1.81
N VAL A 211 7.22 -8.59 -2.87
CA VAL A 211 8.17 -8.19 -3.92
C VAL A 211 9.17 -7.19 -3.36
N ALA A 212 8.72 -6.17 -2.65
CA ALA A 212 9.60 -5.18 -2.01
C ALA A 212 10.58 -5.81 -1.02
N ALA A 213 10.16 -6.86 -0.31
CA ALA A 213 11.00 -7.60 0.64
C ALA A 213 11.96 -8.60 -0.02
N GLY A 214 11.94 -8.74 -1.36
CA GLY A 214 12.72 -9.77 -2.05
C GLY A 214 12.27 -11.20 -1.73
N GLU A 215 11.07 -11.38 -1.19
CA GLU A 215 10.46 -12.68 -0.91
C GLU A 215 9.67 -13.25 -2.09
N ALA A 216 9.38 -12.40 -3.07
CA ALA A 216 8.86 -12.74 -4.38
C ALA A 216 9.58 -11.92 -5.45
N ASP A 217 9.60 -12.42 -6.68
CA ASP A 217 10.28 -11.77 -7.81
C ASP A 217 9.31 -11.00 -8.69
N ILE A 218 8.04 -11.43 -8.73
CA ILE A 218 6.99 -10.80 -9.53
C ILE A 218 5.61 -11.01 -8.88
N TYR A 219 4.80 -9.97 -8.95
CA TYR A 219 3.37 -10.02 -8.72
C TYR A 219 2.63 -9.63 -10.00
N LEU A 220 1.66 -10.44 -10.37
CA LEU A 220 0.87 -10.28 -11.60
C LEU A 220 -0.60 -10.14 -11.27
N ARG A 221 -1.25 -9.15 -11.89
CA ARG A 221 -2.69 -8.93 -11.81
C ARG A 221 -3.20 -8.53 -13.19
N ASP A 222 -4.25 -9.18 -13.66
CA ASP A 222 -4.94 -8.89 -14.93
C ASP A 222 -6.44 -8.61 -14.72
N ILE A 223 -6.84 -8.41 -13.47
CA ILE A 223 -8.18 -7.99 -13.08
C ILE A 223 -8.12 -6.55 -12.59
N PRO A 224 -9.12 -5.72 -12.92
CA PRO A 224 -9.18 -4.33 -12.47
C PRO A 224 -8.96 -4.18 -10.96
N THR A 225 -8.33 -3.10 -10.58
CA THR A 225 -8.05 -2.69 -9.19
C THR A 225 -8.19 -1.17 -9.12
N MET A 226 -8.38 -0.65 -7.94
CA MET A 226 -8.43 0.79 -7.72
C MET A 226 -7.06 1.31 -7.32
N GLU A 227 -6.85 2.62 -7.49
CA GLU A 227 -5.57 3.26 -7.19
C GLU A 227 -5.23 3.17 -5.69
N TRP A 228 -6.20 3.21 -4.80
CA TRP A 228 -5.98 3.08 -3.36
C TRP A 228 -5.51 1.69 -2.92
N ASP A 229 -5.80 0.62 -3.69
CA ASP A 229 -5.25 -0.73 -3.48
C ASP A 229 -3.75 -0.78 -3.77
N THR A 230 -3.22 0.14 -4.59
CA THR A 230 -1.88 0.03 -5.18
C THR A 230 -0.92 1.13 -4.76
N ALA A 231 -1.36 2.37 -4.59
CA ALA A 231 -0.48 3.54 -4.44
C ALA A 231 0.50 3.44 -3.26
N ALA A 232 0.04 3.02 -2.08
CA ALA A 232 0.92 2.87 -0.93
C ALA A 232 2.00 1.81 -1.18
N ALA A 233 1.58 0.67 -1.71
CA ALA A 233 2.46 -0.43 -2.03
C ALA A 233 3.41 -0.14 -3.21
N GLN A 234 2.98 0.67 -4.19
CA GLN A 234 3.83 1.15 -5.28
C GLN A 234 5.01 1.95 -4.73
N CYS A 235 4.76 2.91 -3.83
CA CYS A 235 5.83 3.67 -3.18
C CYS A 235 6.83 2.73 -2.51
N ILE A 236 6.36 1.70 -1.81
CA ILE A 236 7.21 0.74 -1.10
C ILE A 236 8.03 -0.10 -2.08
N VAL A 237 7.42 -0.60 -3.17
CA VAL A 237 8.11 -1.40 -4.19
C VAL A 237 9.18 -0.55 -4.91
N GLU A 238 8.84 0.67 -5.36
CA GLU A 238 9.77 1.56 -6.06
C GLU A 238 10.92 2.00 -5.15
N ALA A 239 10.65 2.34 -3.88
CA ALA A 239 11.68 2.70 -2.90
C ALA A 239 12.58 1.51 -2.52
N ALA A 240 12.12 0.27 -2.67
CA ALA A 240 12.90 -0.95 -2.50
C ALA A 240 13.75 -1.31 -3.74
N GLY A 241 13.62 -0.56 -4.85
CA GLY A 241 14.32 -0.81 -6.11
C GLY A 241 13.58 -1.73 -7.09
N GLY A 242 12.30 -2.03 -6.81
CA GLY A 242 11.41 -2.72 -7.73
C GLY A 242 10.74 -1.76 -8.72
N VAL A 243 9.87 -2.30 -9.56
CA VAL A 243 9.12 -1.52 -10.57
C VAL A 243 7.66 -1.97 -10.57
N LEU A 244 6.73 -1.01 -10.57
CA LEU A 244 5.33 -1.23 -10.90
C LEU A 244 5.09 -0.74 -12.33
N CYS A 245 4.48 -1.57 -13.17
CA CYS A 245 4.15 -1.21 -14.54
C CYS A 245 2.89 -1.93 -15.03
N THR A 246 2.30 -1.39 -16.06
CA THR A 246 1.22 -2.04 -16.81
C THR A 246 1.73 -3.29 -17.54
N LEU A 247 0.82 -4.13 -18.07
CA LEU A 247 1.20 -5.36 -18.78
C LEU A 247 1.98 -5.12 -20.08
N ASP A 248 1.91 -3.91 -20.63
CA ASP A 248 2.70 -3.44 -21.78
C ASP A 248 4.00 -2.71 -21.39
N GLY A 249 4.32 -2.72 -20.09
CA GLY A 249 5.59 -2.21 -19.56
C GLY A 249 5.65 -0.70 -19.37
N GLN A 250 4.51 0.00 -19.40
CA GLN A 250 4.46 1.42 -19.06
C GLN A 250 4.38 1.60 -17.54
N PRO A 251 5.10 2.59 -16.97
CA PRO A 251 5.04 2.88 -15.54
C PRO A 251 3.67 3.42 -15.13
#